data_d1181ed33875e311fe2c678d87f192e4
#
_entry.id   d1181ed33875e311fe2c678d87f192e4
#
_cell.length_a   1.000
_cell.length_b   1.000
_cell.length_c   1.000
_cell.angle_alpha   90.00
_cell.angle_beta   90.00
_cell.angle_gamma   90.00
#
_symmetry.space_group_name_H-M   'P 1'
#
loop_
_entity.id
_entity.type
_entity.pdbx_description
1 polymer ?
#
loop_
_entity_poly.entity_id
_entity_poly.type
_entity_poly.pdbx_seq_one_letter_code
_entity_poly.pdbx_strand_id
1 'polypeptide(L)'
;MDYSYDFAKIKANYPEKIGLEQMRVICHISKKTARYLLTSGLVPCIDTGKKTRQYIINTKDVITYLKKRQSQPEKFSAPTGYYSASWNKGGKPKMLTLREWANLDTAKSRKKFQDVLTLKTQPYSDVLSVAEASRLTGYHHNTLTNWCHNGYIRYFEISGGYMIPKSCLLNFLLSPHILDSYRPSKKMVDLAKEFSRQGKSTKKPTAK
;
A
#
# COMPACT_ATOMS: atom_id res chain seq x y z
N MET A 1 -8.11 -27.92 11.05
CA MET A 1 -9.27 -27.58 11.89
C MET A 1 -10.51 -28.15 11.23
N ASP A 2 -11.09 -29.17 11.85
CA ASP A 2 -12.35 -29.75 11.39
C ASP A 2 -13.50 -28.89 11.90
N TYR A 3 -14.07 -28.09 11.01
CA TYR A 3 -15.28 -27.35 11.33
C TYR A 3 -16.48 -28.28 11.07
N SER A 4 -17.13 -28.75 12.14
CA SER A 4 -18.43 -29.41 12.03
C SER A 4 -19.49 -28.36 11.68
N TYR A 5 -19.97 -28.34 10.43
CA TYR A 5 -21.01 -27.41 9.98
C TYR A 5 -22.40 -27.96 10.30
N ASP A 6 -23.17 -27.20 11.05
CA ASP A 6 -24.59 -27.48 11.25
C ASP A 6 -25.41 -26.92 10.06
N PHE A 7 -25.64 -27.75 9.05
CA PHE A 7 -26.35 -27.35 7.83
C PHE A 7 -27.82 -26.98 8.05
N ALA A 8 -28.47 -27.55 9.09
CA ALA A 8 -29.85 -27.20 9.45
C ALA A 8 -29.90 -25.77 10.00
N LYS A 9 -28.95 -25.43 10.85
CA LYS A 9 -28.80 -24.09 11.44
C LYS A 9 -28.49 -23.02 10.38
N ILE A 10 -27.65 -23.38 9.39
CA ILE A 10 -27.37 -22.47 8.25
C ILE A 10 -28.66 -22.17 7.47
N LYS A 11 -29.48 -23.19 7.17
CA LYS A 11 -30.75 -22.99 6.46
C LYS A 11 -31.76 -22.18 7.25
N ALA A 12 -31.76 -22.31 8.57
CA ALA A 12 -32.68 -21.57 9.44
C ALA A 12 -32.31 -20.08 9.60
N ASN A 13 -30.99 -19.81 9.68
CA ASN A 13 -30.48 -18.48 10.02
C ASN A 13 -30.19 -17.56 8.81
N TYR A 14 -30.15 -18.12 7.61
CA TYR A 14 -29.81 -17.36 6.40
C TYR A 14 -30.93 -17.44 5.35
N PRO A 15 -31.24 -16.35 4.65
CA PRO A 15 -32.22 -16.35 3.58
C PRO A 15 -31.77 -17.22 2.41
N GLU A 16 -32.71 -17.57 1.51
CA GLU A 16 -32.41 -18.38 0.34
C GLU A 16 -31.33 -17.78 -0.56
N LYS A 17 -31.32 -16.46 -0.70
CA LYS A 17 -30.32 -15.69 -1.49
C LYS A 17 -29.47 -14.83 -0.57
N ILE A 18 -28.16 -15.05 -0.61
CA ILE A 18 -27.17 -14.35 0.22
C ILE A 18 -26.14 -13.63 -0.63
N GLY A 19 -25.44 -12.69 0.00
CA GLY A 19 -24.31 -11.99 -0.61
C GLY A 19 -22.96 -12.60 -0.24
N LEU A 20 -21.89 -12.07 -0.86
CA LEU A 20 -20.51 -12.52 -0.63
C LEU A 20 -20.09 -12.46 0.86
N GLU A 21 -20.48 -11.42 1.60
CA GLU A 21 -20.13 -11.30 3.02
C GLU A 21 -20.79 -12.38 3.87
N GLN A 22 -22.05 -12.70 3.63
CA GLN A 22 -22.75 -13.77 4.34
C GLN A 22 -22.11 -15.14 4.00
N MET A 23 -21.83 -15.40 2.71
CA MET A 23 -21.10 -16.62 2.31
C MET A 23 -19.76 -16.73 3.03
N ARG A 24 -18.98 -15.65 3.11
CA ARG A 24 -17.68 -15.62 3.78
C ARG A 24 -17.79 -16.02 5.27
N VAL A 25 -18.79 -15.47 5.95
CA VAL A 25 -19.05 -15.76 7.36
C VAL A 25 -19.46 -17.22 7.55
N ILE A 26 -20.41 -17.73 6.75
CA ILE A 26 -20.88 -19.13 6.80
C ILE A 26 -19.71 -20.12 6.58
N CYS A 27 -18.85 -19.81 5.61
CA CYS A 27 -17.76 -20.73 5.21
C CYS A 27 -16.47 -20.56 6.03
N HIS A 28 -16.40 -19.56 6.93
CA HIS A 28 -15.19 -19.20 7.68
C HIS A 28 -13.97 -18.98 6.77
N ILE A 29 -14.16 -18.22 5.69
CA ILE A 29 -13.10 -17.95 4.69
C ILE A 29 -12.84 -16.46 4.53
N SER A 30 -11.66 -16.12 3.97
CA SER A 30 -11.32 -14.75 3.65
C SER A 30 -12.16 -14.19 2.49
N LYS A 31 -12.32 -12.86 2.43
CA LYS A 31 -13.01 -12.21 1.30
C LYS A 31 -12.37 -12.51 -0.05
N LYS A 32 -11.04 -12.67 -0.08
CA LYS A 32 -10.30 -13.05 -1.30
C LYS A 32 -10.64 -14.45 -1.74
N THR A 33 -10.70 -15.39 -0.80
CA THR A 33 -11.07 -16.78 -1.06
C THR A 33 -12.52 -16.89 -1.54
N ALA A 34 -13.47 -16.17 -0.89
CA ALA A 34 -14.86 -16.17 -1.31
C ALA A 34 -14.99 -15.63 -2.74
N ARG A 35 -14.31 -14.53 -3.07
CA ARG A 35 -14.33 -13.98 -4.44
C ARG A 35 -13.74 -14.97 -5.45
N TYR A 36 -12.62 -15.63 -5.12
CA TYR A 36 -12.05 -16.67 -5.99
C TYR A 36 -13.05 -17.77 -6.31
N LEU A 37 -13.71 -18.33 -5.30
CA LEU A 37 -14.70 -19.42 -5.47
C LEU A 37 -15.86 -19.02 -6.40
N LEU A 38 -16.29 -17.78 -6.34
CA LEU A 38 -17.37 -17.26 -7.19
C LEU A 38 -16.89 -16.98 -8.62
N THR A 39 -15.74 -16.31 -8.77
CA THR A 39 -15.20 -15.96 -10.10
C THR A 39 -14.66 -17.16 -10.87
N SER A 40 -14.22 -18.22 -10.19
CA SER A 40 -13.79 -19.47 -10.81
C SER A 40 -14.95 -20.41 -11.12
N GLY A 41 -16.20 -20.05 -10.74
CA GLY A 41 -17.37 -20.91 -10.95
C GLY A 41 -17.45 -22.13 -10.03
N LEU A 42 -16.56 -22.24 -9.03
CA LEU A 42 -16.56 -23.35 -8.07
C LEU A 42 -17.78 -23.32 -7.14
N VAL A 43 -18.35 -22.14 -6.92
CA VAL A 43 -19.63 -21.93 -6.26
C VAL A 43 -20.52 -21.11 -7.22
N PRO A 44 -21.67 -21.65 -7.65
CA PRO A 44 -22.58 -20.94 -8.55
C PRO A 44 -23.07 -19.62 -7.94
N CYS A 45 -23.07 -18.57 -8.73
CA CYS A 45 -23.59 -17.27 -8.34
C CYS A 45 -24.08 -16.49 -9.55
N ILE A 46 -24.90 -15.47 -9.29
CA ILE A 46 -25.29 -14.46 -10.29
C ILE A 46 -24.44 -13.23 -10.04
N ASP A 47 -23.62 -12.84 -11.03
CA ASP A 47 -22.92 -11.55 -11.00
C ASP A 47 -23.85 -10.47 -11.56
N THR A 48 -24.21 -9.50 -10.74
CA THR A 48 -25.11 -8.40 -11.13
C THR A 48 -24.38 -7.25 -11.83
N GLY A 49 -23.04 -7.26 -11.88
CA GLY A 49 -22.22 -6.18 -12.42
C GLY A 49 -22.22 -4.88 -11.56
N LYS A 50 -22.97 -4.84 -10.47
CA LYS A 50 -23.08 -3.66 -9.61
C LYS A 50 -21.90 -3.57 -8.64
N LYS A 51 -21.47 -2.35 -8.27
CA LYS A 51 -20.41 -2.14 -7.27
C LYS A 51 -20.81 -2.63 -5.88
N THR A 52 -22.08 -2.56 -5.53
CA THR A 52 -22.66 -3.04 -4.27
C THR A 52 -23.52 -4.27 -4.54
N ARG A 53 -23.45 -5.27 -3.65
CA ARG A 53 -24.16 -6.55 -3.80
C ARG A 53 -23.91 -7.21 -5.17
N GLN A 54 -22.65 -7.23 -5.59
CA GLN A 54 -22.24 -7.75 -6.89
C GLN A 54 -22.69 -9.20 -7.10
N TYR A 55 -22.55 -10.05 -6.07
CA TYR A 55 -22.85 -11.47 -6.17
C TYR A 55 -24.11 -11.83 -5.41
N ILE A 56 -25.00 -12.59 -6.05
CA ILE A 56 -26.18 -13.23 -5.46
C ILE A 56 -25.92 -14.75 -5.50
N ILE A 57 -25.95 -15.38 -4.33
CA ILE A 57 -25.56 -16.77 -4.13
C ILE A 57 -26.72 -17.50 -3.45
N ASN A 58 -27.10 -18.69 -3.91
CA ASN A 58 -28.10 -19.48 -3.20
C ASN A 58 -27.46 -20.17 -2.00
N THR A 59 -28.11 -20.14 -0.86
CA THR A 59 -27.65 -20.79 0.37
C THR A 59 -27.48 -22.31 0.19
N LYS A 60 -28.30 -22.93 -0.66
CA LYS A 60 -28.17 -24.34 -1.05
C LYS A 60 -26.84 -24.64 -1.72
N ASP A 61 -26.34 -23.75 -2.59
CA ASP A 61 -25.08 -23.90 -3.30
C ASP A 61 -23.89 -23.79 -2.34
N VAL A 62 -24.00 -22.90 -1.36
CA VAL A 62 -22.98 -22.77 -0.29
C VAL A 62 -22.91 -24.05 0.55
N ILE A 63 -24.04 -24.63 0.92
CA ILE A 63 -24.08 -25.90 1.66
C ILE A 63 -23.49 -27.05 0.82
N THR A 64 -23.80 -27.10 -0.47
CA THR A 64 -23.23 -28.08 -1.40
C THR A 64 -21.72 -27.92 -1.50
N TYR A 65 -21.24 -26.68 -1.59
CA TYR A 65 -19.81 -26.37 -1.56
C TYR A 65 -19.14 -26.86 -0.27
N LEU A 66 -19.72 -26.58 0.91
CA LEU A 66 -19.16 -27.00 2.19
C LEU A 66 -19.05 -28.52 2.29
N LYS A 67 -20.06 -29.27 1.85
CA LYS A 67 -20.04 -30.72 1.80
C LYS A 67 -18.93 -31.24 0.86
N LYS A 68 -18.83 -30.69 -0.35
CA LYS A 68 -17.80 -31.05 -1.32
C LYS A 68 -16.40 -30.69 -0.85
N ARG A 69 -16.24 -29.56 -0.18
CA ARG A 69 -14.95 -29.14 0.39
C ARG A 69 -14.43 -30.09 1.46
N GLN A 70 -15.32 -30.68 2.24
CA GLN A 70 -14.92 -31.72 3.25
C GLN A 70 -14.36 -32.98 2.59
N SER A 71 -14.95 -33.42 1.48
CA SER A 71 -14.50 -34.61 0.76
C SER A 71 -13.33 -34.38 -0.20
N GLN A 72 -13.24 -33.16 -0.79
CA GLN A 72 -12.26 -32.83 -1.83
C GLN A 72 -11.69 -31.44 -1.62
N PRO A 73 -10.91 -31.17 -0.55
CA PRO A 73 -10.45 -29.81 -0.21
C PRO A 73 -9.56 -29.18 -1.29
N GLU A 74 -8.77 -30.00 -2.00
CA GLU A 74 -7.84 -29.53 -3.02
C GLU A 74 -8.52 -28.85 -4.21
N LYS A 75 -9.69 -29.31 -4.62
CA LYS A 75 -10.46 -28.73 -5.73
C LYS A 75 -10.92 -27.29 -5.47
N PHE A 76 -11.06 -26.92 -4.21
CA PHE A 76 -11.54 -25.61 -3.78
C PHE A 76 -10.43 -24.70 -3.27
N SER A 77 -9.19 -25.15 -3.37
CA SER A 77 -8.00 -24.36 -3.06
C SER A 77 -7.61 -23.51 -4.29
N ALA A 78 -7.29 -22.26 -4.06
CA ALA A 78 -6.74 -21.44 -5.13
C ALA A 78 -5.37 -21.98 -5.55
N PRO A 79 -5.02 -21.94 -6.85
CA PRO A 79 -3.70 -22.35 -7.32
C PRO A 79 -2.58 -21.63 -6.57
N THR A 80 -1.45 -22.30 -6.41
CA THR A 80 -0.26 -21.72 -5.76
C THR A 80 0.09 -20.39 -6.44
N GLY A 81 0.27 -19.34 -5.65
CA GLY A 81 0.58 -18.01 -6.16
C GLY A 81 -0.62 -17.15 -6.59
N TYR A 82 -1.86 -17.69 -6.62
CA TYR A 82 -3.05 -16.94 -7.02
C TYR A 82 -3.23 -15.60 -6.27
N TYR A 83 -2.87 -15.57 -5.00
CA TYR A 83 -2.94 -14.37 -4.17
C TYR A 83 -1.66 -13.52 -4.20
N SER A 84 -0.62 -13.97 -4.90
CA SER A 84 0.61 -13.21 -5.06
C SER A 84 0.44 -12.08 -6.08
N ALA A 85 1.22 -11.02 -5.94
CA ALA A 85 1.18 -9.88 -6.87
C ALA A 85 1.51 -10.26 -8.32
N SER A 86 2.25 -11.37 -8.52
CA SER A 86 2.63 -11.88 -9.85
C SER A 86 1.48 -12.55 -10.61
N TRP A 87 0.41 -13.00 -9.91
CA TRP A 87 -0.75 -13.62 -10.57
C TRP A 87 -1.61 -12.60 -11.34
N ASN A 88 -1.64 -11.37 -10.90
CA ASN A 88 -2.32 -10.31 -11.62
C ASN A 88 -1.47 -9.97 -12.86
N LYS A 89 -1.90 -10.36 -14.07
CA LYS A 89 -1.25 -10.07 -15.37
C LYS A 89 -1.09 -8.58 -15.69
N GLY A 90 -1.56 -7.68 -14.86
CA GLY A 90 -1.19 -6.27 -14.81
C GLY A 90 -0.39 -6.07 -13.53
N GLY A 91 0.84 -6.55 -13.48
CA GLY A 91 1.74 -6.31 -12.36
C GLY A 91 1.66 -4.82 -11.98
N LYS A 92 1.39 -4.53 -10.70
CA LYS A 92 1.52 -3.13 -10.27
C LYS A 92 2.87 -2.65 -10.77
N PRO A 93 2.94 -1.50 -11.43
CA PRO A 93 4.21 -0.97 -11.90
C PRO A 93 5.18 -1.04 -10.73
N LYS A 94 6.40 -1.52 -10.97
CA LYS A 94 7.44 -1.62 -9.94
C LYS A 94 7.50 -0.26 -9.24
N MET A 95 7.13 -0.21 -7.99
CA MET A 95 7.21 1.04 -7.23
C MET A 95 8.69 1.31 -7.00
N LEU A 96 9.18 2.38 -7.60
CA LEU A 96 10.56 2.82 -7.41
C LEU A 96 10.69 3.53 -6.07
N THR A 97 11.81 3.30 -5.41
CA THR A 97 12.22 4.03 -4.21
C THR A 97 12.63 5.46 -4.57
N LEU A 98 12.73 6.34 -3.57
CA LEU A 98 13.22 7.71 -3.79
C LEU A 98 14.66 7.69 -4.32
N ARG A 99 15.49 6.75 -3.85
CA ARG A 99 16.86 6.51 -4.33
C ARG A 99 16.88 6.22 -5.83
N GLU A 100 16.01 5.30 -6.30
CA GLU A 100 15.90 4.94 -7.72
C GLU A 100 15.37 6.11 -8.58
N TRP A 101 14.37 6.86 -8.08
CA TRP A 101 13.84 8.04 -8.79
C TRP A 101 14.90 9.12 -9.01
N ALA A 102 15.76 9.37 -8.03
CA ALA A 102 16.78 10.42 -8.08
C ALA A 102 18.15 9.92 -8.53
N ASN A 103 18.34 8.62 -8.82
CA ASN A 103 19.63 7.99 -9.15
C ASN A 103 20.72 8.30 -8.11
N LEU A 104 20.42 8.04 -6.83
CA LEU A 104 21.30 8.38 -5.70
C LEU A 104 22.28 7.25 -5.35
N ASP A 105 22.84 6.57 -6.34
CA ASP A 105 23.74 5.41 -6.12
C ASP A 105 25.12 5.81 -5.64
N THR A 106 25.58 7.01 -5.97
CA THR A 106 26.91 7.51 -5.60
C THR A 106 26.84 8.55 -4.48
N ALA A 107 27.94 8.66 -3.69
CA ALA A 107 28.07 9.69 -2.67
C ALA A 107 27.96 11.12 -3.28
N LYS A 108 28.49 11.30 -4.48
CA LYS A 108 28.43 12.58 -5.21
C LYS A 108 26.99 12.96 -5.58
N SER A 109 26.18 12.00 -6.06
CA SER A 109 24.77 12.27 -6.39
C SER A 109 23.93 12.57 -5.13
N ARG A 110 24.18 11.86 -4.03
CA ARG A 110 23.54 12.13 -2.74
C ARG A 110 23.86 13.53 -2.22
N LYS A 111 25.13 13.95 -2.27
CA LYS A 111 25.52 15.30 -1.86
C LYS A 111 24.83 16.37 -2.71
N LYS A 112 24.81 16.22 -4.03
CA LYS A 112 24.09 17.15 -4.92
C LYS A 112 22.59 17.20 -4.62
N PHE A 113 21.96 16.07 -4.31
CA PHE A 113 20.57 16.02 -3.93
C PHE A 113 20.31 16.70 -2.58
N GLN A 114 21.24 16.55 -1.64
CA GLN A 114 21.23 17.30 -0.37
C GLN A 114 21.31 18.82 -0.60
N ASP A 115 22.20 19.27 -1.48
CA ASP A 115 22.33 20.69 -1.82
C ASP A 115 21.02 21.24 -2.40
N VAL A 116 20.36 20.49 -3.29
CA VAL A 116 19.04 20.86 -3.85
C VAL A 116 17.96 20.91 -2.77
N LEU A 117 17.92 19.94 -1.85
CA LEU A 117 17.00 19.97 -0.72
C LEU A 117 17.25 21.17 0.19
N THR A 118 18.51 21.47 0.49
CA THR A 118 18.91 22.61 1.30
C THR A 118 18.45 23.92 0.64
N LEU A 119 18.67 24.07 -0.65
CA LEU A 119 18.21 25.24 -1.40
C LEU A 119 16.68 25.40 -1.38
N LYS A 120 15.94 24.32 -1.60
CA LYS A 120 14.46 24.32 -1.55
C LYS A 120 13.90 24.63 -0.15
N THR A 121 14.70 24.41 0.89
CA THR A 121 14.32 24.70 2.29
C THR A 121 14.76 26.07 2.78
N GLN A 122 15.55 26.82 2.01
CA GLN A 122 16.01 28.18 2.39
C GLN A 122 14.88 29.14 2.79
N PRO A 123 13.72 29.19 2.12
CA PRO A 123 12.63 30.10 2.49
C PRO A 123 11.96 29.77 3.83
N TYR A 124 12.27 28.62 4.43
CA TYR A 124 11.65 28.16 5.69
C TYR A 124 12.55 28.48 6.88
N SER A 125 11.93 28.72 8.04
CA SER A 125 12.63 28.94 9.31
C SER A 125 13.54 27.75 9.67
N ASP A 126 14.51 27.97 10.55
CA ASP A 126 15.41 26.88 11.01
C ASP A 126 14.70 25.85 11.88
N VAL A 127 13.56 26.23 12.45
CA VAL A 127 12.68 25.34 13.19
C VAL A 127 11.31 25.39 12.54
N LEU A 128 10.77 24.23 12.21
CA LEU A 128 9.52 24.06 11.48
C LEU A 128 8.45 23.49 12.38
N SER A 129 7.24 24.02 12.29
CA SER A 129 6.06 23.32 12.79
C SER A 129 5.79 22.06 11.94
N VAL A 130 5.04 21.10 12.49
CA VAL A 130 4.64 19.89 11.73
C VAL A 130 3.86 20.27 10.46
N ALA A 131 3.07 21.34 10.51
CA ALA A 131 2.31 21.84 9.35
C ALA A 131 3.25 22.36 8.24
N GLU A 132 4.30 23.09 8.60
CA GLU A 132 5.32 23.58 7.65
C GLU A 132 6.14 22.42 7.08
N ALA A 133 6.58 21.49 7.93
CA ALA A 133 7.26 20.27 7.50
C ALA A 133 6.39 19.43 6.55
N SER A 134 5.08 19.33 6.79
CA SER A 134 4.13 18.66 5.91
C SER A 134 4.03 19.38 4.55
N ARG A 135 3.91 20.70 4.55
CA ARG A 135 3.90 21.51 3.32
C ARG A 135 5.21 21.38 2.54
N LEU A 136 6.34 21.37 3.22
CA LEU A 136 7.66 21.24 2.62
C LEU A 136 7.86 19.87 1.95
N THR A 137 7.56 18.80 2.69
CA THR A 137 7.88 17.42 2.29
C THR A 137 6.76 16.70 1.54
N GLY A 138 5.50 17.17 1.70
CA GLY A 138 4.32 16.50 1.16
C GLY A 138 3.90 15.24 1.92
N TYR A 139 4.51 14.93 3.06
CA TYR A 139 4.03 13.89 3.97
C TYR A 139 2.92 14.41 4.86
N HIS A 140 1.95 13.56 5.17
CA HIS A 140 0.85 13.93 6.06
C HIS A 140 1.36 14.24 7.47
N HIS A 141 0.71 15.17 8.17
CA HIS A 141 1.13 15.60 9.52
C HIS A 141 1.21 14.42 10.50
N ASN A 142 0.25 13.49 10.48
CA ASN A 142 0.30 12.29 11.33
C ASN A 142 1.54 11.43 11.07
N THR A 143 2.01 11.36 9.81
CA THR A 143 3.23 10.62 9.46
C THR A 143 4.46 11.26 10.09
N LEU A 144 4.57 12.58 10.00
CA LEU A 144 5.66 13.35 10.61
C LEU A 144 5.63 13.24 12.14
N THR A 145 4.45 13.38 12.75
CA THR A 145 4.27 13.20 14.19
C THR A 145 4.69 11.80 14.64
N ASN A 146 4.28 10.75 13.92
CA ASN A 146 4.69 9.39 14.21
C ASN A 146 6.20 9.20 14.09
N TRP A 147 6.87 9.85 13.12
CA TRP A 147 8.33 9.80 13.02
C TRP A 147 9.03 10.51 14.18
N CYS A 148 8.46 11.59 14.69
CA CYS A 148 8.94 12.24 15.91
C CYS A 148 8.77 11.30 17.12
N HIS A 149 7.58 10.76 17.34
CA HIS A 149 7.30 9.83 18.45
C HIS A 149 8.18 8.59 18.43
N ASN A 150 8.45 8.05 17.25
CA ASN A 150 9.32 6.87 17.10
C ASN A 150 10.82 7.20 17.14
N GLY A 151 11.20 8.46 17.41
CA GLY A 151 12.58 8.88 17.52
C GLY A 151 13.35 8.97 16.20
N TYR A 152 12.69 8.86 15.05
CA TYR A 152 13.33 9.01 13.73
C TYR A 152 13.72 10.45 13.44
N ILE A 153 12.95 11.44 13.93
CA ILE A 153 13.21 12.87 13.79
C ILE A 153 13.29 13.48 15.18
N ARG A 154 14.37 14.20 15.48
CA ARG A 154 14.46 15.00 16.69
C ARG A 154 13.50 16.19 16.61
N TYR A 155 12.85 16.51 17.71
CA TYR A 155 11.86 17.59 17.81
C TYR A 155 11.93 18.23 19.19
N PHE A 156 11.32 19.40 19.30
CA PHE A 156 11.02 20.07 20.56
C PHE A 156 9.50 20.15 20.72
N GLU A 157 9.03 20.05 21.94
CA GLU A 157 7.62 20.24 22.27
C GLU A 157 7.43 21.65 22.84
N ILE A 158 6.63 22.49 22.15
CA ILE A 158 6.34 23.84 22.55
C ILE A 158 4.83 24.05 22.51
N SER A 159 4.22 24.42 23.64
CA SER A 159 2.79 24.73 23.75
C SER A 159 1.89 23.63 23.16
N GLY A 160 2.26 22.35 23.39
CA GLY A 160 1.50 21.17 22.92
C GLY A 160 1.67 20.88 21.42
N GLY A 161 2.60 21.53 20.74
CA GLY A 161 2.93 21.27 19.32
C GLY A 161 4.38 20.84 19.12
N TYR A 162 4.63 20.03 18.10
CA TYR A 162 5.98 19.60 17.76
C TYR A 162 6.64 20.60 16.82
N MET A 163 7.85 20.99 17.21
CA MET A 163 8.73 21.85 16.43
C MET A 163 9.96 21.06 16.00
N ILE A 164 10.19 20.97 14.71
CA ILE A 164 11.21 20.13 14.09
C ILE A 164 12.35 21.01 13.57
N PRO A 165 13.59 20.84 14.06
CA PRO A 165 14.75 21.52 13.47
C PRO A 165 14.89 21.11 11.99
N LYS A 166 15.02 22.10 11.12
CA LYS A 166 15.17 21.90 9.67
C LYS A 166 16.31 20.93 9.33
N SER A 167 17.44 21.05 10.01
CA SER A 167 18.58 20.14 9.85
C SER A 167 18.22 18.69 10.18
N CYS A 168 17.46 18.44 11.25
CA CYS A 168 17.03 17.10 11.64
C CYS A 168 16.08 16.50 10.59
N LEU A 169 15.14 17.30 10.07
CA LEU A 169 14.27 16.88 9.00
C LEU A 169 15.04 16.53 7.72
N LEU A 170 15.99 17.39 7.31
CA LEU A 170 16.82 17.15 6.12
C LEU A 170 17.65 15.89 6.24
N ASN A 171 18.30 15.68 7.39
CA ASN A 171 19.08 14.47 7.66
C ASN A 171 18.20 13.21 7.58
N PHE A 172 16.98 13.28 8.10
CA PHE A 172 16.04 12.17 8.05
C PHE A 172 15.58 11.90 6.61
N LEU A 173 15.27 12.92 5.83
CA LEU A 173 14.88 12.77 4.42
C LEU A 173 15.95 12.11 3.55
N LEU A 174 17.24 12.24 3.95
CA LEU A 174 18.39 11.62 3.30
C LEU A 174 18.77 10.26 3.91
N SER A 175 18.06 9.83 4.94
CA SER A 175 18.31 8.53 5.57
C SER A 175 17.85 7.36 4.68
N PRO A 176 18.42 6.15 4.87
CA PRO A 176 17.94 4.96 4.18
C PRO A 176 16.45 4.69 4.41
N HIS A 177 15.92 5.04 5.58
CA HIS A 177 14.51 4.87 5.92
C HIS A 177 13.58 5.56 4.90
N ILE A 178 13.94 6.74 4.42
CA ILE A 178 13.17 7.50 3.43
C ILE A 178 13.62 7.17 2.01
N LEU A 179 14.93 7.12 1.76
CA LEU A 179 15.47 6.90 0.41
C LEU A 179 15.08 5.54 -0.15
N ASP A 180 15.01 4.51 0.69
CA ASP A 180 14.71 3.14 0.28
C ASP A 180 13.22 2.77 0.51
N SER A 181 12.40 3.75 0.94
CA SER A 181 10.96 3.57 1.08
C SER A 181 10.27 3.45 -0.28
N TYR A 182 9.35 2.47 -0.40
CA TYR A 182 8.47 2.31 -1.56
C TYR A 182 7.23 3.24 -1.52
N ARG A 183 7.11 4.11 -0.53
CA ARG A 183 5.99 5.05 -0.36
C ARG A 183 6.46 6.49 -0.12
N PRO A 184 7.31 7.04 -0.98
CA PRO A 184 7.68 8.44 -0.88
C PRO A 184 6.45 9.32 -1.14
N SER A 185 6.45 10.54 -0.57
CA SER A 185 5.40 11.52 -0.89
C SER A 185 5.48 11.93 -2.36
N LYS A 186 4.34 12.34 -2.93
CA LYS A 186 4.31 12.84 -4.32
C LYS A 186 5.31 13.98 -4.53
N LYS A 187 5.39 14.90 -3.58
CA LYS A 187 6.29 16.06 -3.65
C LYS A 187 7.76 15.64 -3.69
N MET A 188 8.16 14.64 -2.89
CA MET A 188 9.50 14.09 -2.90
C MET A 188 9.82 13.34 -4.21
N VAL A 189 8.84 12.62 -4.78
CA VAL A 189 8.98 11.97 -6.09
C VAL A 189 9.17 12.99 -7.20
N ASP A 190 8.36 14.07 -7.19
CA ASP A 190 8.47 15.12 -8.20
C ASP A 190 9.83 15.82 -8.14
N LEU A 191 10.33 16.11 -6.93
CA LEU A 191 11.66 16.66 -6.72
C LEU A 191 12.78 15.71 -7.21
N ALA A 192 12.66 14.43 -6.92
CA ALA A 192 13.61 13.41 -7.37
C ALA A 192 13.66 13.31 -8.89
N LYS A 193 12.51 13.38 -9.56
CA LYS A 193 12.40 13.40 -11.02
C LYS A 193 13.02 14.66 -11.63
N GLU A 194 12.75 15.82 -11.04
CA GLU A 194 13.34 17.10 -11.45
C GLU A 194 14.87 17.03 -11.38
N PHE A 195 15.41 16.57 -10.25
CA PHE A 195 16.84 16.37 -10.04
C PHE A 195 17.47 15.42 -11.07
N SER A 196 16.83 14.27 -11.31
CA SER A 196 17.31 13.29 -12.30
C SER A 196 17.35 13.84 -13.73
N ARG A 197 16.39 14.71 -14.11
CA ARG A 197 16.36 15.36 -15.43
C ARG A 197 17.50 16.37 -15.60
N GLN A 198 17.78 17.19 -14.58
CA GLN A 198 18.88 18.15 -14.60
C GLN A 198 20.25 17.44 -14.73
N GLY A 199 20.45 16.30 -14.06
CA GLY A 199 21.65 15.51 -14.18
C GLY A 199 21.91 14.88 -15.57
N LYS A 200 20.86 14.69 -16.38
CA LYS A 200 20.98 14.20 -17.76
C LYS A 200 21.29 15.31 -18.77
N SER A 201 20.82 16.54 -18.51
CA SER A 201 21.05 17.68 -19.42
C SER A 201 22.51 18.13 -19.45
N THR A 202 23.31 17.83 -18.42
CA THR A 202 24.74 18.19 -18.35
C THR A 202 25.66 17.17 -19.07
N LYS A 203 25.13 16.06 -19.63
CA LYS A 203 25.85 15.09 -20.41
C LYS A 203 25.51 15.21 -21.90
N LYS A 204 25.67 16.39 -22.52
CA LYS A 204 25.81 16.45 -23.99
C LYS A 204 27.19 15.89 -24.36
N PRO A 205 27.29 14.90 -25.28
CA PRO A 205 28.57 14.49 -25.78
C PRO A 205 29.14 15.64 -26.63
N THR A 206 30.33 16.09 -26.30
CA THR A 206 31.19 16.79 -27.26
C THR A 206 31.44 15.84 -28.42
N ALA A 207 30.75 16.08 -29.52
CA ALA A 207 31.09 15.47 -30.79
C ALA A 207 32.53 15.89 -31.16
N LYS A 208 33.37 14.92 -31.38
CA LYS A 208 34.61 15.04 -32.14
C LYS A 208 34.26 14.76 -33.57
#